data_35020c52d9d6de06ed5615644503628d
#
_entry.id   35020c52d9d6de06ed5615644503628d
#
_cell.length_a   1.000
_cell.length_b   1.000
_cell.length_c   1.000
_cell.angle_alpha   90.00
_cell.angle_beta   90.00
_cell.angle_gamma   90.00
#
_symmetry.space_group_name_H-M   'P 1'
#
loop_
_entity.id
_entity.type
_entity.pdbx_description
1 polymer ?
#
loop_
_entity_poly.entity_id
_entity_poly.type
_entity_poly.pdbx_seq_one_letter_code
_entity_poly.pdbx_strand_id
1 'polypeptide(L)'
;ERSRGLGDVYKRQKQKLITINLSDIRKNAINKHNQVDSKPYGGGEGMVMMAEPLIKTIKNINTSKRGHIVYMSPQGTKLNQDKVISLSKLENLTIICGRYEGIDQRVIDNYVDEEISIGDFVLSGGEYAAICLIDSISRHIPGTLGNKNSYLKDTFSNGLLKDCLLYTSDAADEGLG
;
A
#
# COMPACT_ATOMS: atom_id res chain seq x y z
N GLU A 1 -24.40 10.64 -3.33
CA GLU A 1 -23.46 10.88 -2.21
C GLU A 1 -22.04 10.64 -2.69
N ARG A 2 -21.23 11.69 -2.82
CA ARG A 2 -19.82 11.55 -3.20
C ARG A 2 -19.07 11.00 -1.99
N SER A 3 -18.72 9.71 -2.01
CA SER A 3 -17.79 9.16 -1.03
C SER A 3 -16.39 9.70 -1.30
N ARG A 4 -15.75 10.24 -0.28
CA ARG A 4 -14.37 10.74 -0.35
C ARG A 4 -13.44 9.75 0.34
N GLY A 5 -12.30 9.45 -0.28
CA GLY A 5 -11.23 8.64 0.33
C GLY A 5 -11.59 7.15 0.51
N LEU A 6 -11.42 6.62 1.72
CA LEU A 6 -11.65 5.21 2.07
C LEU A 6 -13.03 4.67 1.67
N GLY A 7 -14.03 5.55 1.48
CA GLY A 7 -15.35 5.17 0.96
C GLY A 7 -15.30 4.54 -0.43
N ASP A 8 -14.33 4.90 -1.26
CA ASP A 8 -14.20 4.31 -2.60
C ASP A 8 -13.60 2.92 -2.54
N VAL A 9 -12.62 2.67 -1.67
CA VAL A 9 -12.09 1.32 -1.41
C VAL A 9 -13.19 0.41 -0.89
N TYR A 10 -14.01 0.89 0.06
CA TYR A 10 -15.16 0.15 0.59
C TYR A 10 -16.20 -0.19 -0.48
N LYS A 11 -16.55 0.76 -1.37
CA LYS A 11 -17.46 0.51 -2.49
C LYS A 11 -16.94 -0.57 -3.43
N ARG A 12 -15.65 -0.54 -3.76
CA ARG A 12 -15.00 -1.52 -4.63
C ARG A 12 -15.02 -2.91 -4.01
N GLN A 13 -14.81 -3.00 -2.69
CA GLN A 13 -14.93 -4.26 -1.96
C GLN A 13 -16.38 -4.77 -1.96
N LYS A 14 -17.38 -3.90 -1.74
CA LYS A 14 -18.80 -4.24 -1.80
C LYS A 14 -19.23 -4.71 -3.20
N GLN A 15 -18.65 -4.16 -4.25
CA GLN A 15 -18.87 -4.56 -5.63
C GLN A 15 -18.07 -5.83 -6.03
N LYS A 16 -17.31 -6.42 -5.11
CA LYS A 16 -16.43 -7.59 -5.32
C LYS A 16 -15.36 -7.38 -6.40
N LEU A 17 -14.99 -6.13 -6.67
CA LEU A 17 -13.90 -5.80 -7.59
C LEU A 17 -12.53 -6.01 -6.93
N ILE A 18 -12.46 -5.85 -5.61
CA ILE A 18 -11.30 -6.16 -4.77
C ILE A 18 -11.76 -6.93 -3.53
N THR A 19 -10.88 -7.75 -2.98
CA THR A 19 -11.10 -8.42 -1.70
C THR A 19 -9.91 -8.13 -0.79
N ILE A 20 -10.17 -7.56 0.39
CA ILE A 20 -9.14 -7.27 1.37
C ILE A 20 -9.33 -8.21 2.55
N ASN A 21 -8.29 -9.00 2.82
CA ASN A 21 -8.22 -9.91 3.96
C ASN A 21 -7.17 -9.40 4.95
N LEU A 22 -7.55 -9.24 6.21
CA LEU A 22 -6.64 -8.81 7.27
C LEU A 22 -6.12 -10.03 8.03
N SER A 23 -4.82 -10.13 8.15
CA SER A 23 -4.12 -11.14 8.93
C SER A 23 -3.47 -10.51 10.15
N ASP A 24 -3.98 -10.83 11.33
CA ASP A 24 -3.42 -10.36 12.59
C ASP A 24 -2.20 -11.21 12.98
N ILE A 25 -1.03 -10.58 13.00
CA ILE A 25 0.26 -11.21 13.32
C ILE A 25 0.26 -11.74 14.78
N ARG A 26 -0.45 -11.06 15.70
CA ARG A 26 -0.52 -11.47 17.11
C ARG A 26 -1.13 -12.85 17.32
N LYS A 27 -2.01 -13.31 16.42
CA LYS A 27 -2.58 -14.66 16.46
C LYS A 27 -1.54 -15.76 16.28
N ASN A 28 -0.36 -15.41 15.75
CA ASN A 28 0.76 -16.32 15.51
C ASN A 28 1.93 -16.05 16.47
N ALA A 29 1.71 -15.28 17.54
CA ALA A 29 2.72 -14.99 18.56
C ALA A 29 3.19 -16.26 19.26
N ILE A 30 4.44 -16.24 19.75
CA ILE A 30 5.11 -17.42 20.30
C ILE A 30 4.64 -17.72 21.72
N ASN A 31 4.26 -16.69 22.48
CA ASN A 31 3.99 -16.79 23.90
C ASN A 31 2.53 -16.41 24.25
N LYS A 32 2.15 -16.71 25.50
CA LYS A 32 0.82 -16.41 26.04
C LYS A 32 0.49 -14.90 26.12
N HIS A 33 1.50 -14.04 26.01
CA HIS A 33 1.35 -12.58 26.04
C HIS A 33 1.14 -11.97 24.65
N ASN A 34 1.01 -12.78 23.60
CA ASN A 34 0.85 -12.34 22.21
C ASN A 34 1.96 -11.39 21.76
N GLN A 35 3.18 -11.63 22.23
CA GLN A 35 4.35 -10.83 21.90
C GLN A 35 4.77 -11.06 20.45
N VAL A 36 4.98 -9.96 19.72
CA VAL A 36 5.37 -9.96 18.31
C VAL A 36 6.63 -9.13 18.06
N ASP A 37 7.20 -8.55 19.12
CA ASP A 37 8.34 -7.62 19.06
C ASP A 37 9.40 -8.01 20.10
N SER A 38 10.64 -7.69 19.81
CA SER A 38 11.80 -7.91 20.69
C SER A 38 12.81 -6.77 20.55
N LYS A 39 13.75 -6.69 21.49
CA LYS A 39 14.89 -5.77 21.34
C LYS A 39 15.74 -6.17 20.12
N PRO A 40 16.29 -5.20 19.38
CA PRO A 40 17.16 -5.49 18.25
C PRO A 40 18.45 -6.23 18.70
N TYR A 41 18.92 -7.15 17.85
CA TYR A 41 20.22 -7.79 18.04
C TYR A 41 21.33 -6.73 17.98
N GLY A 42 22.27 -6.80 18.91
CA GLY A 42 23.36 -5.81 19.00
C GLY A 42 23.05 -4.60 19.86
N GLY A 43 21.86 -4.51 20.46
CA GLY A 43 21.44 -3.41 21.30
C GLY A 43 20.88 -2.23 20.49
N GLY A 44 20.55 -1.17 21.18
CA GLY A 44 19.90 0.01 20.61
C GLY A 44 18.57 0.30 21.29
N GLU A 45 18.03 1.47 21.01
CA GLU A 45 16.71 1.90 21.48
C GLU A 45 15.62 1.31 20.55
N GLY A 46 14.41 1.19 21.09
CA GLY A 46 13.27 0.71 20.32
C GLY A 46 13.11 -0.81 20.32
N MET A 47 12.19 -1.28 19.49
CA MET A 47 11.82 -2.68 19.33
C MET A 47 11.79 -3.02 17.83
N VAL A 48 11.92 -4.30 17.51
CA VAL A 48 11.83 -4.82 16.13
C VAL A 48 10.80 -5.93 16.11
N MET A 49 9.99 -6.00 15.07
CA MET A 49 9.02 -7.09 14.89
C MET A 49 9.73 -8.41 14.63
N MET A 50 9.37 -9.41 15.41
CA MET A 50 10.01 -10.74 15.41
C MET A 50 9.73 -11.51 14.12
N ALA A 51 10.74 -12.23 13.63
CA ALA A 51 10.62 -13.05 12.42
C ALA A 51 9.55 -14.14 12.54
N GLU A 52 9.52 -14.88 13.64
CA GLU A 52 8.69 -16.10 13.74
C GLU A 52 7.18 -15.81 13.61
N PRO A 53 6.58 -14.83 14.32
CA PRO A 53 5.15 -14.50 14.15
C PRO A 53 4.83 -14.04 12.71
N LEU A 54 5.72 -13.26 12.11
CA LEU A 54 5.57 -12.78 10.72
C LEU A 54 5.61 -13.94 9.74
N ILE A 55 6.64 -14.79 9.83
CA ILE A 55 6.81 -15.95 8.95
C ILE A 55 5.62 -16.92 9.07
N LYS A 56 5.17 -17.20 10.29
CA LYS A 56 3.96 -18.02 10.51
C LYS A 56 2.74 -17.41 9.85
N THR A 57 2.57 -16.09 9.98
CA THR A 57 1.43 -15.39 9.38
C THR A 57 1.49 -15.46 7.85
N ILE A 58 2.66 -15.22 7.25
CA ILE A 58 2.85 -15.33 5.80
C ILE A 58 2.60 -16.76 5.31
N LYS A 59 3.08 -17.77 6.04
CA LYS A 59 2.88 -19.19 5.69
C LYS A 59 1.42 -19.64 5.81
N ASN A 60 0.67 -19.07 6.73
CA ASN A 60 -0.75 -19.35 6.90
C ASN A 60 -1.64 -18.77 5.78
N ILE A 61 -1.14 -17.80 5.02
CA ILE A 61 -1.82 -17.35 3.81
C ILE A 61 -1.68 -18.45 2.75
N ASN A 62 -2.81 -18.90 2.20
CA ASN A 62 -2.82 -19.89 1.12
C ASN A 62 -1.85 -19.45 0.00
N THR A 63 -0.96 -20.34 -0.41
CA THR A 63 0.10 -20.05 -1.39
C THR A 63 -0.46 -19.46 -2.68
N SER A 64 -1.61 -19.95 -3.17
CA SER A 64 -2.27 -19.41 -4.36
C SER A 64 -2.85 -18.01 -4.19
N LYS A 65 -3.07 -17.55 -2.95
CA LYS A 65 -3.62 -16.22 -2.62
C LYS A 65 -2.57 -15.25 -2.09
N ARG A 66 -1.39 -15.73 -1.75
CA ARG A 66 -0.32 -14.91 -1.18
C ARG A 66 0.21 -13.90 -2.19
N GLY A 67 0.43 -14.35 -3.44
CA GLY A 67 0.90 -13.50 -4.52
C GLY A 67 2.25 -12.84 -4.22
N HIS A 68 2.43 -11.65 -4.76
CA HIS A 68 3.61 -10.82 -4.57
C HIS A 68 3.58 -10.15 -3.18
N ILE A 69 4.68 -10.18 -2.45
CA ILE A 69 4.77 -9.68 -1.08
C ILE A 69 5.51 -8.36 -1.05
N VAL A 70 4.82 -7.30 -0.65
CA VAL A 70 5.36 -5.96 -0.49
C VAL A 70 5.47 -5.62 0.99
N TYR A 71 6.60 -5.09 1.41
CA TYR A 71 6.78 -4.49 2.72
C TYR A 71 6.76 -2.96 2.63
N MET A 72 5.88 -2.31 3.40
CA MET A 72 5.84 -0.85 3.49
C MET A 72 6.94 -0.36 4.42
N SER A 73 8.00 0.22 3.84
CA SER A 73 9.23 0.60 4.53
C SER A 73 9.69 1.99 4.06
N PRO A 74 10.14 2.88 4.96
CA PRO A 74 10.74 4.16 4.54
C PRO A 74 12.04 3.97 3.73
N GLN A 75 12.70 2.80 3.85
CA GLN A 75 13.92 2.45 3.12
C GLN A 75 13.64 1.91 1.71
N GLY A 76 12.39 1.59 1.40
CA GLY A 76 11.99 1.01 0.12
C GLY A 76 12.08 1.98 -1.05
N THR A 77 11.91 1.43 -2.24
CA THR A 77 11.81 2.23 -3.48
C THR A 77 10.56 3.14 -3.42
N LYS A 78 10.72 4.41 -3.80
CA LYS A 78 9.59 5.35 -3.79
C LYS A 78 8.49 4.90 -4.75
N LEU A 79 7.27 4.90 -4.23
CA LEU A 79 6.07 4.63 -5.01
C LEU A 79 5.88 5.72 -6.07
N ASN A 80 5.69 5.30 -7.31
CA ASN A 80 5.36 6.15 -8.45
C ASN A 80 4.23 5.51 -9.26
N GLN A 81 3.72 6.26 -10.25
CA GLN A 81 2.58 5.82 -11.06
C GLN A 81 2.86 4.52 -11.82
N ASP A 82 4.07 4.34 -12.37
CA ASP A 82 4.44 3.14 -13.10
C ASP A 82 4.42 1.90 -12.19
N LYS A 83 4.93 2.03 -10.96
CA LYS A 83 4.87 0.97 -9.94
C LYS A 83 3.42 0.65 -9.58
N VAL A 84 2.57 1.65 -9.36
CA VAL A 84 1.14 1.45 -9.09
C VAL A 84 0.47 0.68 -10.23
N ILE A 85 0.72 1.06 -11.48
CA ILE A 85 0.18 0.37 -12.67
C ILE A 85 0.69 -1.07 -12.74
N SER A 86 1.96 -1.31 -12.46
CA SER A 86 2.52 -2.67 -12.47
C SER A 86 1.87 -3.57 -11.41
N LEU A 87 1.72 -3.06 -10.18
CA LEU A 87 1.10 -3.79 -9.08
C LEU A 87 -0.41 -4.01 -9.30
N SER A 88 -1.09 -3.09 -9.98
CA SER A 88 -2.53 -3.24 -10.29
C SER A 88 -2.85 -4.40 -11.25
N LYS A 89 -1.85 -4.93 -11.95
CA LYS A 89 -1.98 -6.08 -12.85
C LYS A 89 -1.85 -7.42 -12.14
N LEU A 90 -1.41 -7.41 -10.89
CA LEU A 90 -1.25 -8.62 -10.09
C LEU A 90 -2.62 -9.13 -9.61
N GLU A 91 -2.82 -10.43 -9.68
CA GLU A 91 -4.05 -11.07 -9.18
C GLU A 91 -4.13 -11.04 -7.67
N ASN A 92 -3.00 -11.24 -6.99
CA ASN A 92 -2.90 -11.27 -5.53
C ASN A 92 -1.68 -10.48 -5.07
N LEU A 93 -1.86 -9.68 -4.02
CA LEU A 93 -0.85 -8.87 -3.38
C LEU A 93 -0.95 -9.03 -1.87
N THR A 94 0.16 -9.35 -1.23
CA THR A 94 0.28 -9.34 0.23
C THR A 94 1.07 -8.11 0.66
N ILE A 95 0.50 -7.30 1.55
CA ILE A 95 1.15 -6.09 2.05
C ILE A 95 1.49 -6.28 3.52
N ILE A 96 2.77 -6.16 3.87
CA ILE A 96 3.26 -6.20 5.24
C ILE A 96 3.31 -4.77 5.77
N CYS A 97 2.60 -4.53 6.88
CA CYS A 97 2.62 -3.27 7.61
C CYS A 97 3.51 -3.44 8.84
N GLY A 98 4.72 -2.89 8.79
CA GLY A 98 5.64 -2.89 9.91
C GLY A 98 5.24 -1.87 10.98
N ARG A 99 5.73 -2.10 12.18
CA ARG A 99 5.68 -1.16 13.31
C ARG A 99 7.04 -1.11 14.00
N TYR A 100 7.16 -0.22 14.99
CA TYR A 100 8.40 -0.03 15.74
C TYR A 100 9.56 0.43 14.83
N GLU A 101 10.78 -0.05 15.07
CA GLU A 101 11.96 0.27 14.24
C GLU A 101 12.02 -0.54 12.92
N GLY A 102 11.01 -1.37 12.66
CA GLY A 102 10.93 -2.21 11.47
C GLY A 102 10.67 -3.68 11.78
N ILE A 103 10.93 -4.52 10.79
CA ILE A 103 10.78 -5.97 10.89
C ILE A 103 12.15 -6.65 10.82
N ASP A 104 12.23 -7.86 11.37
CA ASP A 104 13.46 -8.66 11.34
C ASP A 104 13.93 -8.89 9.89
N GLN A 105 15.21 -8.60 9.63
CA GLN A 105 15.82 -8.65 8.30
C GLN A 105 15.64 -10.02 7.62
N ARG A 106 15.60 -11.10 8.38
CA ARG A 106 15.38 -12.45 7.84
C ARG A 106 14.04 -12.63 7.17
N VAL A 107 13.02 -11.81 7.55
CA VAL A 107 11.73 -11.80 6.85
C VAL A 107 11.86 -11.10 5.51
N ILE A 108 12.58 -9.98 5.47
CA ILE A 108 12.82 -9.22 4.25
C ILE A 108 13.57 -10.10 3.26
N ASP A 109 14.69 -10.66 3.66
CA ASP A 109 15.58 -11.44 2.78
C ASP A 109 14.95 -12.71 2.20
N ASN A 110 14.00 -13.32 2.93
CA ASN A 110 13.48 -14.65 2.54
C ASN A 110 12.01 -14.64 2.07
N TYR A 111 11.27 -13.59 2.33
CA TYR A 111 9.81 -13.59 2.09
C TYR A 111 9.27 -12.34 1.41
N VAL A 112 10.00 -11.23 1.41
CA VAL A 112 9.57 -9.98 0.79
C VAL A 112 10.11 -9.91 -0.63
N ASP A 113 9.24 -9.65 -1.59
CA ASP A 113 9.65 -9.49 -2.99
C ASP A 113 10.14 -8.06 -3.27
N GLU A 114 9.56 -7.06 -2.58
CA GLU A 114 10.01 -5.68 -2.68
C GLU A 114 9.62 -4.83 -1.46
N GLU A 115 10.43 -3.80 -1.19
CA GLU A 115 10.13 -2.76 -0.22
C GLU A 115 9.68 -1.48 -0.92
N ILE A 116 8.58 -0.88 -0.44
CA ILE A 116 7.99 0.33 -1.03
C ILE A 116 7.87 1.42 0.02
N SER A 117 8.37 2.61 -0.33
CA SER A 117 8.20 3.85 0.43
C SER A 117 7.16 4.75 -0.23
N ILE A 118 6.34 5.44 0.56
CA ILE A 118 5.42 6.48 0.06
C ILE A 118 6.02 7.89 0.14
N GLY A 119 7.24 8.04 0.63
CA GLY A 119 7.93 9.32 0.72
C GLY A 119 9.00 9.36 1.80
N ASP A 120 9.77 10.44 1.85
CA ASP A 120 10.87 10.64 2.76
C ASP A 120 10.39 11.22 4.10
N PHE A 121 9.57 10.45 4.80
CA PHE A 121 9.07 10.76 6.14
C PHE A 121 8.74 9.47 6.90
N VAL A 122 8.70 9.57 8.23
CA VAL A 122 8.43 8.44 9.11
C VAL A 122 6.99 8.46 9.58
N LEU A 123 6.34 7.30 9.56
CA LEU A 123 5.02 7.04 10.13
C LEU A 123 5.14 6.14 11.35
N SER A 124 4.15 6.17 12.23
CA SER A 124 4.09 5.28 13.40
C SER A 124 3.86 3.80 13.06
N GLY A 125 3.53 3.50 11.81
CA GLY A 125 3.33 2.15 11.28
C GLY A 125 3.01 2.16 9.79
N GLY A 126 3.15 1.01 9.15
CA GLY A 126 2.96 0.85 7.70
C GLY A 126 1.51 0.88 7.22
N GLU A 127 0.53 0.94 8.11
CA GLU A 127 -0.89 0.82 7.76
C GLU A 127 -1.37 1.97 6.87
N TYR A 128 -0.97 3.22 7.18
CA TYR A 128 -1.33 4.37 6.35
C TYR A 128 -0.68 4.31 4.97
N ALA A 129 0.57 3.86 4.91
CA ALA A 129 1.27 3.63 3.65
C ALA A 129 0.57 2.54 2.82
N ALA A 130 0.15 1.45 3.46
CA ALA A 130 -0.63 0.39 2.81
C ALA A 130 -1.97 0.89 2.28
N ILE A 131 -2.68 1.75 3.02
CA ILE A 131 -3.94 2.36 2.57
C ILE A 131 -3.70 3.22 1.32
N CYS A 132 -2.65 4.05 1.30
CA CYS A 132 -2.29 4.84 0.12
C CYS A 132 -2.00 3.95 -1.09
N LEU A 133 -1.25 2.85 -0.90
CA LEU A 133 -0.94 1.90 -1.95
C LEU A 133 -2.21 1.21 -2.47
N ILE A 134 -3.08 0.72 -1.58
CA ILE A 134 -4.33 0.05 -1.93
C ILE A 134 -5.25 1.01 -2.71
N ASP A 135 -5.40 2.25 -2.27
CA ASP A 135 -6.24 3.22 -2.98
C ASP A 135 -5.69 3.50 -4.38
N SER A 136 -4.40 3.75 -4.49
CA SER A 136 -3.72 4.00 -5.76
C SER A 136 -3.89 2.84 -6.75
N ILE A 137 -3.62 1.60 -6.32
CA ILE A 137 -3.77 0.39 -7.14
C ILE A 137 -5.23 0.19 -7.56
N SER A 138 -6.16 0.35 -6.62
CA SER A 138 -7.57 0.06 -6.86
C SER A 138 -8.20 0.99 -7.93
N ARG A 139 -7.65 2.18 -8.18
CA ARG A 139 -8.07 3.08 -9.25
C ARG A 139 -7.82 2.50 -10.65
N HIS A 140 -6.82 1.62 -10.79
CA HIS A 140 -6.43 0.99 -12.06
C HIS A 140 -7.15 -0.35 -12.32
N ILE A 141 -7.91 -0.86 -11.36
CA ILE A 141 -8.68 -2.10 -11.54
C ILE A 141 -9.91 -1.80 -12.42
N PRO A 142 -10.16 -2.57 -13.51
CA PRO A 142 -11.29 -2.35 -14.38
C PRO A 142 -12.63 -2.36 -13.64
N GLY A 143 -13.51 -1.41 -13.96
CA GLY A 143 -14.83 -1.28 -13.33
C GLY A 143 -14.86 -0.47 -12.04
N THR A 144 -13.72 0.01 -11.54
CA THR A 144 -13.66 0.84 -10.32
C THR A 144 -14.02 2.31 -10.57
N LEU A 145 -13.80 2.82 -11.76
CA LEU A 145 -14.15 4.18 -12.17
C LEU A 145 -15.34 4.16 -13.12
N GLY A 146 -16.26 5.11 -12.94
CA GLY A 146 -17.49 5.20 -13.75
C GLY A 146 -17.24 5.45 -15.24
N ASN A 147 -16.08 6.02 -15.61
CA ASN A 147 -15.65 6.19 -16.99
C ASN A 147 -14.34 5.41 -17.19
N LYS A 148 -14.37 4.45 -18.13
CA LYS A 148 -13.23 3.56 -18.46
C LYS A 148 -11.96 4.32 -18.87
N ASN A 149 -12.06 5.55 -19.32
CA ASN A 149 -10.92 6.35 -19.78
C ASN A 149 -10.43 7.38 -18.75
N SER A 150 -11.04 7.45 -17.56
CA SER A 150 -10.66 8.46 -16.56
C SER A 150 -9.23 8.28 -16.07
N TYR A 151 -8.77 7.05 -15.87
CA TYR A 151 -7.41 6.79 -15.38
C TYR A 151 -6.33 7.01 -16.47
N LEU A 152 -6.69 6.89 -17.77
CA LEU A 152 -5.75 7.12 -18.87
C LEU A 152 -5.38 8.59 -19.05
N LYS A 153 -6.25 9.49 -18.56
CA LYS A 153 -6.05 10.94 -18.60
C LYS A 153 -5.75 11.55 -17.23
N ASP A 154 -5.44 10.73 -16.24
CA ASP A 154 -5.07 11.21 -14.90
C ASP A 154 -3.65 11.81 -14.90
N THR A 155 -3.39 12.64 -13.90
CA THR A 155 -2.06 13.18 -13.59
C THR A 155 -1.03 12.05 -13.58
N PHE A 156 0.13 12.29 -14.15
CA PHE A 156 1.25 11.34 -14.31
C PHE A 156 1.04 10.21 -15.33
N SER A 157 -0.15 10.02 -15.91
CA SER A 157 -0.36 8.95 -16.91
C SER A 157 0.47 9.16 -18.19
N ASN A 158 0.75 10.41 -18.55
CA ASN A 158 1.57 10.80 -19.71
C ASN A 158 2.77 11.69 -19.31
N GLY A 159 3.23 11.59 -18.04
CA GLY A 159 4.31 12.44 -17.53
C GLY A 159 3.93 13.89 -17.28
N LEU A 160 2.68 14.27 -17.47
CA LEU A 160 2.16 15.61 -17.28
C LEU A 160 1.15 15.66 -16.12
N LEU A 161 1.09 16.80 -15.44
CA LEU A 161 0.02 17.11 -14.51
C LEU A 161 -1.26 17.43 -15.29
N LYS A 162 -2.39 17.03 -14.72
CA LYS A 162 -3.69 17.32 -15.32
C LYS A 162 -4.03 18.79 -15.16
N ASP A 163 -4.46 19.43 -16.24
CA ASP A 163 -4.89 20.83 -16.24
C ASP A 163 -6.13 21.03 -15.38
N CYS A 164 -6.19 22.19 -14.72
CA CYS A 164 -7.39 22.68 -14.06
C CYS A 164 -8.22 23.48 -15.07
N LEU A 165 -9.31 22.91 -15.58
CA LEU A 165 -10.17 23.56 -16.58
C LEU A 165 -10.76 24.89 -16.10
N LEU A 166 -11.02 25.04 -14.79
CA LEU A 166 -11.49 26.32 -14.22
C LEU A 166 -10.42 27.40 -14.34
N TYR A 167 -9.15 27.04 -14.03
CA TYR A 167 -8.04 27.99 -14.12
C TYR A 167 -7.76 28.43 -15.56
N THR A 168 -7.84 27.49 -16.51
CA THR A 168 -7.64 27.81 -17.94
C THR A 168 -8.79 28.63 -18.53
N SER A 169 -10.03 28.47 -18.06
CA SER A 169 -11.15 29.31 -18.51
C SER A 169 -11.03 30.75 -17.98
N ASP A 170 -10.66 30.92 -16.71
CA ASP A 170 -10.46 32.23 -16.10
C ASP A 170 -9.29 32.98 -16.76
N ALA A 171 -8.20 32.29 -17.10
CA ALA A 171 -7.07 32.90 -17.82
C ALA A 171 -7.41 33.32 -19.27
N ALA A 172 -8.40 32.67 -19.89
CA ALA A 172 -8.88 33.06 -21.22
C ALA A 172 -9.78 34.30 -21.19
N ASP A 173 -10.53 34.48 -20.09
CA ASP A 173 -11.42 35.66 -19.93
C ASP A 173 -10.65 36.94 -19.56
N GLU A 174 -9.51 36.81 -18.85
CA GLU A 174 -8.65 37.97 -18.53
C GLU A 174 -7.89 38.55 -19.73
N GLY A 175 -7.81 37.80 -20.83
CA GLY A 175 -7.09 38.22 -22.06
C GLY A 175 -7.92 39.08 -23.02
N LEU A 176 -9.17 39.39 -22.73
CA LEU A 176 -10.11 40.12 -23.58
C LEU A 176 -10.54 41.49 -22.99
N GLY A 177 -9.77 42.04 -22.04
CA GLY A 177 -9.97 43.38 -21.50
C GLY A 177 -9.07 44.43 -22.13
#